data_9f64acc25f48c9d0367cf38b336bde70
#
_entry.id   9f64acc25f48c9d0367cf38b336bde70
#
_cell.length_a   1.000
_cell.length_b   1.000
_cell.length_c   1.000
_cell.angle_alpha   90.00
_cell.angle_beta   90.00
_cell.angle_gamma   90.00
#
_symmetry.space_group_name_H-M   'P 1'
#
loop_
_entity.id
_entity.type
_entity.pdbx_description
1 polymer ?
#
loop_
_entity_poly.entity_id
_entity_poly.type
_entity_poly.pdbx_seq_one_letter_code
_entity_poly.pdbx_strand_id
1 'polypeptide(L)'
;MGKPSAQQLASSLSGGSLSELRKRIFFVIIALIIFRVGTFIPVPGINIAVMQEIFDQQRTGILGMFNMFSGGALERMSIFALGVMPYISASIIMQLLTVAVPYLEQLKKEGESGRRKITQYTRYGTVALASFQSIGIAIALSGQSTGTGALVINPGPSFVFTAAVTLVTGTMFLMWLGEQITERGIGNGISIIIFAGIVAGLPSAIGGTFELVRTGELNSLVILALFAGALAVMYFVVFVERGQRRITVNYAKRQQGRKMYAAQSSHLPLKLNMAGVIPPIFASSIILFPATMGSWFGQAEGMRWLQDISATLSPGQPLYILFYASAIMFFCFFYTALVFNSKDTADNLKKSGAFIPGIRPGNQTATYIDGVMSRLTLVGALYITGVCLLPEFLILFWNVPFYFGGTSLLIIVVVVMDFMSQVQAHLMSHQYDGLMKKSNFKGYGGAGVVR
;
A
#
# COMPACT_ATOMS: atom_id res chain seq x y z
N MET A 1 -11.86 -45.72 -21.45
CA MET A 1 -12.01 -44.53 -20.60
C MET A 1 -12.09 -43.31 -21.50
N GLY A 2 -13.31 -42.78 -21.73
CA GLY A 2 -13.55 -41.66 -22.63
C GLY A 2 -12.99 -40.35 -22.04
N LYS A 3 -12.28 -39.57 -22.85
CA LYS A 3 -11.83 -38.23 -22.52
C LYS A 3 -13.08 -37.39 -22.24
N PRO A 4 -13.15 -36.65 -21.12
CA PRO A 4 -14.27 -35.75 -20.85
C PRO A 4 -14.35 -34.70 -21.97
N SER A 5 -15.55 -34.53 -22.54
CA SER A 5 -15.79 -33.54 -23.60
C SER A 5 -15.49 -32.13 -23.11
N ALA A 6 -15.00 -31.28 -24.01
CA ALA A 6 -14.69 -29.87 -23.70
C ALA A 6 -15.89 -29.13 -23.04
N GLN A 7 -17.14 -29.53 -23.35
CA GLN A 7 -18.36 -29.05 -22.73
C GLN A 7 -18.51 -29.48 -21.27
N GLN A 8 -18.08 -30.69 -20.89
CA GLN A 8 -18.07 -31.13 -19.48
C GLN A 8 -16.97 -30.45 -18.67
N LEU A 9 -15.85 -30.12 -19.29
CA LEU A 9 -14.82 -29.25 -18.67
C LEU A 9 -15.32 -27.81 -18.51
N ALA A 10 -15.97 -27.24 -19.51
CA ALA A 10 -16.54 -25.89 -19.44
C ALA A 10 -17.68 -25.80 -18.41
N SER A 11 -18.56 -26.77 -18.30
CA SER A 11 -19.62 -26.78 -17.29
C SER A 11 -19.12 -27.02 -15.86
N SER A 12 -18.00 -27.74 -15.69
CA SER A 12 -17.36 -27.90 -14.39
C SER A 12 -16.58 -26.64 -13.96
N LEU A 13 -16.16 -25.81 -14.90
CA LEU A 13 -15.53 -24.51 -14.69
C LEU A 13 -16.56 -23.39 -14.44
N SER A 14 -17.81 -23.54 -14.91
CA SER A 14 -18.89 -22.55 -14.74
C SER A 14 -19.66 -22.68 -13.42
N GLY A 15 -19.45 -23.71 -12.63
CA GLY A 15 -20.21 -23.99 -11.40
C GLY A 15 -19.67 -23.27 -10.16
N GLY A 16 -20.25 -22.16 -9.80
CA GLY A 16 -20.22 -21.58 -8.44
C GLY A 16 -18.95 -20.83 -8.02
N SER A 17 -17.75 -21.36 -8.24
CA SER A 17 -16.49 -20.82 -7.72
C SER A 17 -15.93 -19.64 -8.50
N LEU A 18 -15.98 -19.69 -9.81
CA LEU A 18 -15.60 -18.57 -10.70
C LEU A 18 -16.58 -17.41 -10.59
N SER A 19 -17.84 -17.67 -10.25
CA SER A 19 -18.85 -16.62 -10.05
C SER A 19 -18.55 -15.76 -8.81
N GLU A 20 -18.04 -16.35 -7.73
CA GLU A 20 -17.67 -15.60 -6.52
C GLU A 20 -16.43 -14.73 -6.78
N LEU A 21 -15.38 -15.29 -7.37
CA LEU A 21 -14.19 -14.53 -7.75
C LEU A 21 -14.53 -13.37 -8.69
N ARG A 22 -15.38 -13.62 -9.70
CA ARG A 22 -15.86 -12.60 -10.63
C ARG A 22 -16.62 -11.48 -9.91
N LYS A 23 -17.50 -11.82 -8.95
CA LYS A 23 -18.22 -10.85 -8.13
C LYS A 23 -17.25 -9.98 -7.32
N ARG A 24 -16.23 -10.56 -6.70
CA ARG A 24 -15.22 -9.84 -5.93
C ARG A 24 -14.39 -8.90 -6.82
N ILE A 25 -13.94 -9.35 -7.99
CA ILE A 25 -13.21 -8.50 -8.95
C ILE A 25 -14.12 -7.38 -9.45
N PHE A 26 -15.36 -7.69 -9.80
CA PHE A 26 -16.33 -6.69 -10.28
C PHE A 26 -16.62 -5.62 -9.22
N PHE A 27 -16.70 -6.03 -7.95
CA PHE A 27 -16.83 -5.09 -6.84
C PHE A 27 -15.63 -4.14 -6.74
N VAL A 28 -14.41 -4.65 -6.87
CA VAL A 28 -13.19 -3.82 -6.88
C VAL A 28 -13.23 -2.82 -8.04
N ILE A 29 -13.59 -3.27 -9.25
CA ILE A 29 -13.68 -2.37 -10.42
C ILE A 29 -14.71 -1.26 -10.21
N ILE A 30 -15.90 -1.59 -9.68
CA ILE A 30 -16.93 -0.58 -9.37
C ILE A 30 -16.43 0.42 -8.33
N ALA A 31 -15.78 -0.07 -7.27
CA ALA A 31 -15.21 0.78 -6.23
C ALA A 31 -14.16 1.75 -6.78
N LEU A 32 -13.31 1.29 -7.71
CA LEU A 32 -12.31 2.14 -8.38
C LEU A 32 -12.96 3.17 -9.32
N ILE A 33 -14.05 2.82 -10.00
CA ILE A 33 -14.83 3.78 -10.81
C ILE A 33 -15.42 4.86 -9.90
N ILE A 34 -16.03 4.50 -8.77
CA ILE A 34 -16.56 5.46 -7.79
C ILE A 34 -15.45 6.38 -7.27
N PHE A 35 -14.30 5.82 -6.90
CA PHE A 35 -13.12 6.60 -6.53
C PHE A 35 -12.74 7.59 -7.62
N ARG A 36 -12.64 7.13 -8.86
CA ARG A 36 -12.24 8.00 -9.99
C ARG A 36 -13.24 9.10 -10.27
N VAL A 37 -14.54 8.82 -10.25
CA VAL A 37 -15.60 9.83 -10.39
C VAL A 37 -15.49 10.89 -9.30
N GLY A 38 -15.28 10.50 -8.05
CA GLY A 38 -15.13 11.45 -6.95
C GLY A 38 -13.91 12.36 -7.04
N THR A 39 -12.83 11.96 -7.73
CA THR A 39 -11.65 12.81 -7.96
C THR A 39 -11.93 13.98 -8.93
N PHE A 40 -13.06 13.97 -9.64
CA PHE A 40 -13.48 15.06 -10.55
C PHE A 40 -14.53 16.00 -9.94
N ILE A 41 -15.08 15.70 -8.78
CA ILE A 41 -16.09 16.54 -8.13
C ILE A 41 -15.37 17.59 -7.26
N PRO A 42 -15.37 18.88 -7.65
CA PRO A 42 -14.65 19.91 -6.93
C PRO A 42 -15.37 20.27 -5.60
N VAL A 43 -14.60 20.81 -4.65
CA VAL A 43 -15.15 21.43 -3.44
C VAL A 43 -15.93 22.69 -3.82
N PRO A 44 -17.15 22.90 -3.31
CA PRO A 44 -17.94 24.09 -3.60
C PRO A 44 -17.22 25.40 -3.22
N GLY A 45 -17.30 26.39 -4.11
CA GLY A 45 -16.74 27.73 -3.87
C GLY A 45 -15.29 27.93 -4.33
N ILE A 46 -14.70 26.97 -5.06
CA ILE A 46 -13.33 27.04 -5.61
C ILE A 46 -13.40 27.29 -7.13
N ASN A 47 -12.51 28.16 -7.62
CA ASN A 47 -12.27 28.37 -9.03
C ASN A 47 -11.21 27.38 -9.53
N ILE A 48 -11.66 26.37 -10.30
CA ILE A 48 -10.81 25.28 -10.79
C ILE A 48 -9.70 25.79 -11.72
N ALA A 49 -9.98 26.80 -12.54
CA ALA A 49 -8.98 27.33 -13.49
C ALA A 49 -7.80 27.99 -12.76
N VAL A 50 -8.09 28.79 -11.73
CA VAL A 50 -7.05 29.42 -10.89
C VAL A 50 -6.27 28.34 -10.09
N MET A 51 -6.96 27.32 -9.61
CA MET A 51 -6.32 26.21 -8.89
C MET A 51 -5.32 25.45 -9.76
N GLN A 52 -5.68 25.17 -11.00
CA GLN A 52 -4.78 24.51 -11.97
C GLN A 52 -3.55 25.36 -12.25
N GLU A 53 -3.70 26.66 -12.42
CA GLU A 53 -2.58 27.58 -12.64
C GLU A 53 -1.60 27.61 -11.46
N ILE A 54 -2.10 27.68 -10.24
CA ILE A 54 -1.28 27.61 -9.01
C ILE A 54 -0.57 26.26 -8.92
N PHE A 55 -1.27 25.19 -9.25
CA PHE A 55 -0.72 23.85 -9.18
C PHE A 55 0.38 23.63 -10.23
N ASP A 56 0.22 24.14 -11.44
CA ASP A 56 1.21 24.04 -12.51
C ASP A 56 2.54 24.71 -12.14
N GLN A 57 2.51 25.78 -11.36
CA GLN A 57 3.70 26.45 -10.84
C GLN A 57 4.43 25.66 -9.74
N GLN A 58 3.73 24.75 -9.06
CA GLN A 58 4.27 23.99 -7.92
C GLN A 58 4.30 22.46 -8.14
N ARG A 59 4.19 22.01 -9.39
CA ARG A 59 4.13 20.58 -9.76
C ARG A 59 5.30 19.75 -9.27
N THR A 60 6.50 20.30 -9.23
CA THR A 60 7.74 19.59 -8.83
C THR A 60 7.98 19.54 -7.32
N GLY A 61 7.13 20.19 -6.52
CA GLY A 61 7.27 20.27 -5.07
C GLY A 61 6.48 19.19 -4.31
N ILE A 62 6.35 19.43 -3.01
CA ILE A 62 5.61 18.57 -2.05
C ILE A 62 4.15 18.39 -2.48
N LEU A 63 3.52 19.43 -3.05
CA LEU A 63 2.14 19.37 -3.55
C LEU A 63 2.00 18.40 -4.72
N GLY A 64 3.01 18.29 -5.60
CA GLY A 64 3.03 17.31 -6.68
C GLY A 64 3.05 15.88 -6.17
N MET A 65 3.86 15.58 -5.14
CA MET A 65 3.86 14.26 -4.50
C MET A 65 2.51 13.94 -3.87
N PHE A 66 1.93 14.90 -3.15
CA PHE A 66 0.61 14.72 -2.53
C PHE A 66 -0.47 14.45 -3.58
N ASN A 67 -0.45 15.20 -4.69
CA ASN A 67 -1.37 15.02 -5.80
C ASN A 67 -1.26 13.64 -6.46
N MET A 68 -0.07 13.10 -6.55
CA MET A 68 0.16 11.75 -7.08
C MET A 68 -0.54 10.68 -6.22
N PHE A 69 -0.45 10.77 -4.90
CA PHE A 69 -1.13 9.85 -3.98
C PHE A 69 -2.65 10.02 -3.97
N SER A 70 -3.14 11.23 -4.22
CA SER A 70 -4.57 11.53 -4.31
C SER A 70 -5.18 11.23 -5.68
N GLY A 71 -4.37 10.85 -6.67
CA GLY A 71 -4.83 10.54 -8.03
C GLY A 71 -5.26 11.75 -8.86
N GLY A 72 -4.63 12.92 -8.67
CA GLY A 72 -4.98 14.17 -9.32
C GLY A 72 -6.15 14.92 -8.67
N ALA A 73 -6.56 14.48 -7.48
CA ALA A 73 -7.69 15.07 -6.77
C ALA A 73 -7.33 16.45 -6.17
N LEU A 74 -6.07 16.66 -5.79
CA LEU A 74 -5.61 17.93 -5.23
C LEU A 74 -5.53 19.04 -6.29
N GLU A 75 -5.06 18.72 -7.48
CA GLU A 75 -4.97 19.66 -8.62
C GLU A 75 -6.32 20.29 -8.95
N ARG A 76 -7.39 19.53 -8.79
CA ARG A 76 -8.77 19.99 -9.02
C ARG A 76 -9.48 20.42 -7.75
N MET A 77 -8.78 20.34 -6.60
CA MET A 77 -9.37 20.52 -5.28
C MET A 77 -10.69 19.79 -5.13
N SER A 78 -10.69 18.49 -5.43
CA SER A 78 -11.89 17.65 -5.37
C SER A 78 -12.23 17.27 -3.92
N ILE A 79 -13.41 16.68 -3.73
CA ILE A 79 -13.84 16.14 -2.43
C ILE A 79 -12.85 15.12 -1.85
N PHE A 80 -12.03 14.48 -2.71
CA PHE A 80 -10.97 13.53 -2.33
C PHE A 80 -9.57 14.15 -2.34
N ALA A 81 -9.44 15.48 -2.26
CA ALA A 81 -8.15 16.15 -2.32
C ALA A 81 -7.18 15.69 -1.22
N LEU A 82 -7.65 15.43 0.00
CA LEU A 82 -6.84 14.84 1.07
C LEU A 82 -6.48 13.37 0.84
N GLY A 83 -7.22 12.67 -0.04
CA GLY A 83 -7.01 11.26 -0.31
C GLY A 83 -7.13 10.37 0.93
N VAL A 84 -6.32 9.32 0.99
CA VAL A 84 -6.23 8.39 2.13
C VAL A 84 -5.10 8.75 3.10
N MET A 85 -4.38 9.86 2.88
CA MET A 85 -3.21 10.25 3.69
C MET A 85 -3.53 10.44 5.18
N PRO A 86 -4.62 11.12 5.60
CA PRO A 86 -4.95 11.24 7.01
C PRO A 86 -5.18 9.89 7.69
N TYR A 87 -5.76 8.93 6.98
CA TYR A 87 -5.96 7.57 7.47
C TYR A 87 -4.62 6.83 7.64
N ILE A 88 -3.71 6.95 6.66
CA ILE A 88 -2.38 6.33 6.75
C ILE A 88 -1.64 6.88 7.97
N SER A 89 -1.60 8.19 8.14
CA SER A 89 -0.96 8.84 9.28
C SER A 89 -1.57 8.40 10.62
N ALA A 90 -2.91 8.35 10.72
CA ALA A 90 -3.59 7.85 11.91
C ALA A 90 -3.27 6.37 12.18
N SER A 91 -3.22 5.53 11.15
CA SER A 91 -2.87 4.12 11.26
C SER A 91 -1.44 3.91 11.76
N ILE A 92 -0.48 4.72 11.26
CA ILE A 92 0.91 4.70 11.74
C ILE A 92 0.97 5.06 13.22
N ILE A 93 0.35 6.18 13.60
CA ILE A 93 0.31 6.64 14.99
C ILE A 93 -0.28 5.55 15.89
N MET A 94 -1.39 4.94 15.50
CA MET A 94 -2.01 3.85 16.27
C MET A 94 -1.12 2.62 16.36
N GLN A 95 -0.42 2.23 15.29
CA GLN A 95 0.53 1.11 15.32
C GLN A 95 1.72 1.39 16.24
N LEU A 96 2.27 2.61 16.23
CA LEU A 96 3.32 3.01 17.17
C LEU A 96 2.80 2.99 18.62
N LEU A 97 1.60 3.50 18.86
CA LEU A 97 0.97 3.51 20.18
C LEU A 97 0.67 2.10 20.69
N THR A 98 0.36 1.12 19.83
CA THR A 98 0.16 -0.28 20.27
C THR A 98 1.43 -0.92 20.81
N VAL A 99 2.60 -0.40 20.47
CA VAL A 99 3.88 -0.84 21.05
C VAL A 99 4.25 -0.06 22.29
N ALA A 100 3.93 1.25 22.32
CA ALA A 100 4.32 2.13 23.41
C ALA A 100 3.36 2.10 24.62
N VAL A 101 2.07 1.81 24.39
CA VAL A 101 1.03 1.86 25.43
C VAL A 101 0.60 0.44 25.83
N PRO A 102 0.84 0.00 27.07
CA PRO A 102 0.52 -1.37 27.53
C PRO A 102 -0.96 -1.75 27.36
N TYR A 103 -1.88 -0.80 27.51
CA TYR A 103 -3.31 -1.03 27.31
C TYR A 103 -3.64 -1.43 25.87
N LEU A 104 -3.04 -0.76 24.88
CA LEU A 104 -3.25 -1.09 23.46
C LEU A 104 -2.55 -2.40 23.06
N GLU A 105 -1.42 -2.71 23.70
CA GLU A 105 -0.77 -4.01 23.53
C GLU A 105 -1.66 -5.16 24.03
N GLN A 106 -2.32 -4.99 25.19
CA GLN A 106 -3.27 -5.98 25.69
C GLN A 106 -4.46 -6.14 24.74
N LEU A 107 -5.04 -5.04 24.25
CA LEU A 107 -6.10 -5.09 23.25
C LEU A 107 -5.68 -5.86 21.98
N LYS A 108 -4.44 -5.68 21.53
CA LYS A 108 -3.91 -6.44 20.38
C LYS A 108 -3.88 -7.96 20.66
N LYS A 109 -3.62 -8.37 21.90
CA LYS A 109 -3.59 -9.78 22.34
C LYS A 109 -4.99 -10.39 22.50
N GLU A 110 -6.05 -9.58 22.66
CA GLU A 110 -7.45 -10.04 22.75
C GLU A 110 -8.02 -10.60 21.44
N GLY A 111 -7.27 -10.56 20.34
CA GLY A 111 -7.67 -11.09 19.03
C GLY A 111 -8.65 -10.19 18.29
N GLU A 112 -9.72 -10.75 17.70
CA GLU A 112 -10.67 -10.02 16.83
C GLU A 112 -11.39 -8.87 17.55
N SER A 113 -11.77 -9.04 18.79
CA SER A 113 -12.42 -8.01 19.61
C SER A 113 -11.53 -6.78 19.79
N GLY A 114 -10.27 -7.00 20.16
CA GLY A 114 -9.29 -5.94 20.35
C GLY A 114 -8.93 -5.24 19.03
N ARG A 115 -8.79 -5.99 17.93
CA ARG A 115 -8.56 -5.43 16.59
C ARG A 115 -9.66 -4.45 16.17
N ARG A 116 -10.92 -4.79 16.41
CA ARG A 116 -12.06 -3.91 16.13
C ARG A 116 -11.97 -2.58 16.88
N LYS A 117 -11.59 -2.62 18.17
CA LYS A 117 -11.40 -1.40 18.98
C LYS A 117 -10.23 -0.55 18.45
N ILE A 118 -9.09 -1.17 18.11
CA ILE A 118 -7.95 -0.46 17.52
C ILE A 118 -8.34 0.19 16.20
N THR A 119 -9.07 -0.49 15.33
CA THR A 119 -9.60 0.07 14.08
C THR A 119 -10.53 1.26 14.35
N GLN A 120 -11.38 1.18 15.38
CA GLN A 120 -12.24 2.28 15.77
C GLN A 120 -11.45 3.51 16.24
N TYR A 121 -10.39 3.33 17.03
CA TYR A 121 -9.48 4.42 17.42
C TYR A 121 -8.76 5.02 16.22
N THR A 122 -8.34 4.19 15.27
CA THR A 122 -7.75 4.67 14.01
C THR A 122 -8.73 5.54 13.24
N ARG A 123 -10.01 5.18 13.16
CA ARG A 123 -11.05 5.99 12.52
C ARG A 123 -11.23 7.35 13.22
N TYR A 124 -11.26 7.39 14.55
CA TYR A 124 -11.33 8.64 15.30
C TYR A 124 -10.08 9.53 15.07
N GLY A 125 -8.90 8.91 15.09
CA GLY A 125 -7.64 9.60 14.74
C GLY A 125 -7.66 10.17 13.33
N THR A 126 -8.23 9.43 12.36
CA THR A 126 -8.39 9.89 10.98
C THR A 126 -9.29 11.12 10.90
N VAL A 127 -10.43 11.12 11.59
CA VAL A 127 -11.34 12.28 11.63
C VAL A 127 -10.63 13.49 12.21
N ALA A 128 -9.91 13.34 13.32
CA ALA A 128 -9.17 14.44 13.96
C ALA A 128 -8.10 15.02 13.04
N LEU A 129 -7.26 14.17 12.42
CA LEU A 129 -6.22 14.61 11.50
C LEU A 129 -6.80 15.23 10.23
N ALA A 130 -7.81 14.61 9.64
CA ALA A 130 -8.48 15.14 8.44
C ALA A 130 -9.13 16.49 8.71
N SER A 131 -9.76 16.68 9.89
CA SER A 131 -10.35 17.97 10.29
C SER A 131 -9.28 19.05 10.42
N PHE A 132 -8.17 18.73 11.07
CA PHE A 132 -7.07 19.67 11.22
C PHE A 132 -6.45 20.06 9.87
N GLN A 133 -6.19 19.07 9.00
CA GLN A 133 -5.62 19.30 7.67
C GLN A 133 -6.60 20.07 6.76
N SER A 134 -7.88 19.73 6.77
CA SER A 134 -8.88 20.38 5.93
C SER A 134 -9.09 21.86 6.28
N ILE A 135 -9.09 22.20 7.58
CA ILE A 135 -9.15 23.58 8.04
C ILE A 135 -7.89 24.32 7.60
N GLY A 136 -6.70 23.72 7.77
CA GLY A 136 -5.44 24.30 7.32
C GLY A 136 -5.42 24.62 5.83
N ILE A 137 -5.82 23.68 4.99
CA ILE A 137 -5.94 23.89 3.54
C ILE A 137 -6.95 25.00 3.23
N ALA A 138 -8.14 24.97 3.83
CA ALA A 138 -9.18 25.95 3.56
C ALA A 138 -8.73 27.37 3.90
N ILE A 139 -8.02 27.57 5.01
CA ILE A 139 -7.45 28.87 5.41
C ILE A 139 -6.35 29.28 4.43
N ALA A 140 -5.43 28.38 4.08
CA ALA A 140 -4.35 28.67 3.16
C ALA A 140 -4.87 29.08 1.77
N LEU A 141 -5.90 28.40 1.27
CA LEU A 141 -6.51 28.71 -0.03
C LEU A 141 -7.32 30.00 -0.02
N SER A 142 -7.96 30.35 1.11
CA SER A 142 -8.75 31.57 1.22
C SER A 142 -7.93 32.86 1.06
N GLY A 143 -6.63 32.79 1.33
CA GLY A 143 -5.69 33.91 1.19
C GLY A 143 -4.97 34.00 -0.14
N GLN A 144 -5.16 33.01 -1.05
CA GLN A 144 -4.45 32.96 -2.34
C GLN A 144 -5.24 33.65 -3.45
N SER A 145 -4.55 34.51 -4.19
CA SER A 145 -5.06 35.13 -5.42
C SER A 145 -3.95 35.11 -6.47
N THR A 146 -4.32 34.83 -7.70
CA THR A 146 -3.43 34.90 -8.87
C THR A 146 -3.84 36.07 -9.76
N GLY A 147 -2.99 36.45 -10.73
CA GLY A 147 -3.31 37.54 -11.66
C GLY A 147 -4.61 37.33 -12.45
N THR A 148 -5.12 36.11 -12.50
CA THR A 148 -6.38 35.72 -13.17
C THR A 148 -7.62 35.78 -12.28
N GLY A 149 -7.45 36.01 -10.94
CA GLY A 149 -8.58 36.15 -10.00
C GLY A 149 -8.34 35.52 -8.65
N ALA A 150 -9.37 35.62 -7.79
CA ALA A 150 -9.36 34.97 -6.50
C ALA A 150 -9.63 33.46 -6.64
N LEU A 151 -8.89 32.65 -5.91
CA LEU A 151 -9.05 31.20 -5.90
C LEU A 151 -10.39 30.79 -5.28
N VAL A 152 -10.81 31.49 -4.24
CA VAL A 152 -12.08 31.28 -3.54
C VAL A 152 -13.06 32.36 -3.95
N ILE A 153 -14.24 31.97 -4.44
CA ILE A 153 -15.27 32.90 -4.94
C ILE A 153 -15.77 33.82 -3.80
N ASN A 154 -16.03 33.23 -2.63
CA ASN A 154 -16.47 33.98 -1.44
C ASN A 154 -15.58 33.60 -0.25
N PRO A 155 -14.45 34.28 -0.03
CA PRO A 155 -13.59 34.00 1.10
C PRO A 155 -14.28 34.39 2.40
N GLY A 156 -14.36 33.44 3.36
CA GLY A 156 -14.99 33.67 4.65
C GLY A 156 -15.14 32.41 5.48
N PRO A 157 -15.61 32.52 6.73
CA PRO A 157 -15.78 31.38 7.62
C PRO A 157 -16.73 30.30 7.08
N SER A 158 -17.71 30.70 6.27
CA SER A 158 -18.64 29.76 5.62
C SER A 158 -17.93 28.86 4.61
N PHE A 159 -16.98 29.42 3.83
CA PHE A 159 -16.17 28.61 2.92
C PHE A 159 -15.29 27.62 3.68
N VAL A 160 -14.60 28.10 4.74
CA VAL A 160 -13.72 27.23 5.56
C VAL A 160 -14.52 26.08 6.15
N PHE A 161 -15.71 26.34 6.68
CA PHE A 161 -16.58 25.30 7.22
C PHE A 161 -17.04 24.32 6.14
N THR A 162 -17.53 24.80 4.99
CA THR A 162 -18.00 23.94 3.89
C THR A 162 -16.86 23.10 3.33
N ALA A 163 -15.67 23.68 3.10
CA ALA A 163 -14.51 22.98 2.61
C ALA A 163 -14.03 21.91 3.61
N ALA A 164 -13.97 22.26 4.92
CA ALA A 164 -13.58 21.32 5.96
C ALA A 164 -14.52 20.11 6.01
N VAL A 165 -15.84 20.34 6.07
CA VAL A 165 -16.83 19.25 6.11
C VAL A 165 -16.75 18.39 4.86
N THR A 166 -16.60 18.99 3.67
CA THR A 166 -16.52 18.27 2.40
C THR A 166 -15.27 17.39 2.34
N LEU A 167 -14.10 17.91 2.71
CA LEU A 167 -12.83 17.16 2.67
C LEU A 167 -12.78 16.04 3.71
N VAL A 168 -13.28 16.30 4.93
CA VAL A 168 -13.36 15.26 5.97
C VAL A 168 -14.30 14.13 5.52
N THR A 169 -15.48 14.49 4.99
CA THR A 169 -16.43 13.50 4.48
C THR A 169 -15.83 12.68 3.35
N GLY A 170 -15.12 13.32 2.43
CA GLY A 170 -14.41 12.64 1.34
C GLY A 170 -13.36 11.65 1.84
N THR A 171 -12.54 12.04 2.82
CA THR A 171 -11.53 11.16 3.43
C THR A 171 -12.19 9.97 4.14
N MET A 172 -13.25 10.21 4.91
CA MET A 172 -13.99 9.15 5.61
C MET A 172 -14.66 8.18 4.63
N PHE A 173 -15.18 8.71 3.52
CA PHE A 173 -15.75 7.88 2.46
C PHE A 173 -14.68 7.00 1.80
N LEU A 174 -13.49 7.55 1.49
CA LEU A 174 -12.38 6.76 0.93
C LEU A 174 -11.87 5.69 1.89
N MET A 175 -11.78 6.00 3.18
CA MET A 175 -11.43 5.02 4.20
C MET A 175 -12.46 3.89 4.23
N TRP A 176 -13.77 4.22 4.28
CA TRP A 176 -14.84 3.22 4.24
C TRP A 176 -14.80 2.39 2.95
N LEU A 177 -14.58 3.04 1.80
CA LEU A 177 -14.45 2.34 0.51
C LEU A 177 -13.28 1.36 0.51
N GLY A 178 -12.13 1.75 1.06
CA GLY A 178 -10.96 0.88 1.22
C GLY A 178 -11.24 -0.33 2.12
N GLU A 179 -11.96 -0.12 3.23
CA GLU A 179 -12.41 -1.22 4.10
C GLU A 179 -13.36 -2.17 3.36
N GLN A 180 -14.33 -1.64 2.60
CA GLN A 180 -15.25 -2.47 1.80
C GLN A 180 -14.52 -3.27 0.72
N ILE A 181 -13.51 -2.70 0.06
CA ILE A 181 -12.68 -3.43 -0.90
C ILE A 181 -11.94 -4.57 -0.19
N THR A 182 -11.41 -4.34 1.00
CA THR A 182 -10.70 -5.36 1.78
C THR A 182 -11.62 -6.50 2.23
N GLU A 183 -12.85 -6.18 2.65
CA GLU A 183 -13.80 -7.17 3.17
C GLU A 183 -14.50 -7.97 2.05
N ARG A 184 -14.94 -7.28 0.99
CA ARG A 184 -15.79 -7.86 -0.07
C ARG A 184 -15.07 -8.09 -1.39
N GLY A 185 -13.92 -7.45 -1.57
CA GLY A 185 -13.09 -7.55 -2.77
C GLY A 185 -11.96 -8.56 -2.65
N ILE A 186 -10.84 -8.22 -3.25
CA ILE A 186 -9.58 -8.97 -3.23
C ILE A 186 -8.47 -7.96 -2.94
N GLY A 187 -7.56 -8.30 -2.05
CA GLY A 187 -6.41 -7.45 -1.73
C GLY A 187 -6.66 -6.47 -0.59
N ASN A 188 -5.65 -5.65 -0.31
CA ASN A 188 -5.76 -4.55 0.63
C ASN A 188 -6.38 -3.34 -0.08
N GLY A 189 -7.60 -2.97 0.31
CA GLY A 189 -8.36 -1.91 -0.36
C GLY A 189 -7.69 -0.55 -0.34
N ILE A 190 -7.02 -0.19 0.74
CA ILE A 190 -6.26 1.08 0.85
C ILE A 190 -5.11 1.10 -0.17
N SER A 191 -4.34 0.01 -0.25
CA SER A 191 -3.24 -0.12 -1.21
C SER A 191 -3.74 -0.06 -2.66
N ILE A 192 -4.91 -0.65 -2.93
CA ILE A 192 -5.53 -0.62 -4.27
C ILE A 192 -6.01 0.80 -4.63
N ILE A 193 -6.56 1.57 -3.69
CA ILE A 193 -6.95 2.97 -3.92
C ILE A 193 -5.71 3.83 -4.22
N ILE A 194 -4.62 3.67 -3.45
CA ILE A 194 -3.34 4.37 -3.69
C ILE A 194 -2.79 4.00 -5.08
N PHE A 195 -2.77 2.70 -5.40
CA PHE A 195 -2.36 2.19 -6.71
C PHE A 195 -3.17 2.82 -7.84
N ALA A 196 -4.50 2.88 -7.71
CA ALA A 196 -5.37 3.48 -8.70
C ALA A 196 -5.11 4.99 -8.86
N GLY A 197 -4.81 5.69 -7.78
CA GLY A 197 -4.39 7.09 -7.80
C GLY A 197 -3.11 7.29 -8.60
N ILE A 198 -2.08 6.49 -8.32
CA ILE A 198 -0.79 6.57 -9.01
C ILE A 198 -0.94 6.23 -10.50
N VAL A 199 -1.62 5.14 -10.82
CA VAL A 199 -1.83 4.71 -12.22
C VAL A 199 -2.64 5.74 -13.01
N ALA A 200 -3.57 6.44 -12.38
CA ALA A 200 -4.35 7.50 -13.03
C ALA A 200 -3.50 8.69 -13.48
N GLY A 201 -2.36 8.94 -12.83
CA GLY A 201 -1.38 9.96 -13.24
C GLY A 201 -0.42 9.53 -14.36
N LEU A 202 -0.33 8.23 -14.66
CA LEU A 202 0.59 7.69 -15.67
C LEU A 202 0.42 8.30 -17.06
N PRO A 203 -0.80 8.38 -17.64
CA PRO A 203 -0.96 8.91 -18.99
C PRO A 203 -0.51 10.37 -19.11
N SER A 204 -0.79 11.19 -18.11
CA SER A 204 -0.38 12.62 -18.12
C SER A 204 1.15 12.77 -17.97
N ALA A 205 1.78 11.94 -17.15
CA ALA A 205 3.23 11.93 -16.99
C ALA A 205 3.95 11.50 -18.28
N ILE A 206 3.46 10.45 -18.93
CA ILE A 206 3.98 9.99 -20.23
C ILE A 206 3.79 11.09 -21.30
N GLY A 207 2.59 11.68 -21.39
CA GLY A 207 2.28 12.77 -22.31
C GLY A 207 3.19 13.99 -22.11
N GLY A 208 3.40 14.42 -20.85
CA GLY A 208 4.32 15.51 -20.52
C GLY A 208 5.77 15.22 -20.90
N THR A 209 6.21 13.97 -20.74
CA THR A 209 7.58 13.57 -21.14
C THR A 209 7.76 13.62 -22.66
N PHE A 210 6.74 13.22 -23.44
CA PHE A 210 6.80 13.35 -24.89
C PHE A 210 6.79 14.82 -25.35
N GLU A 211 6.06 15.69 -24.65
CA GLU A 211 6.04 17.13 -24.94
C GLU A 211 7.41 17.76 -24.75
N LEU A 212 8.14 17.39 -23.69
CA LEU A 212 9.51 17.87 -23.44
C LEU A 212 10.51 17.46 -24.54
N VAL A 213 10.27 16.33 -25.21
CA VAL A 213 11.07 15.97 -26.40
C VAL A 213 10.66 16.84 -27.59
N ARG A 214 9.37 17.07 -27.75
CA ARG A 214 8.85 17.88 -28.87
C ARG A 214 9.34 19.34 -28.79
N THR A 215 9.47 19.87 -27.57
CA THR A 215 10.03 21.22 -27.32
C THR A 215 11.56 21.27 -27.42
N GLY A 216 12.25 20.11 -27.50
CA GLY A 216 13.70 20.05 -27.61
C GLY A 216 14.45 20.19 -26.27
N GLU A 217 13.74 20.24 -25.14
CA GLU A 217 14.34 20.31 -23.80
C GLU A 217 14.98 18.99 -23.40
N LEU A 218 14.47 17.87 -23.91
CA LEU A 218 15.04 16.54 -23.68
C LEU A 218 15.43 15.85 -25.00
N ASN A 219 16.59 15.23 -25.00
CA ASN A 219 17.03 14.42 -26.13
C ASN A 219 16.20 13.12 -26.20
N SER A 220 15.76 12.72 -27.40
CA SER A 220 14.99 11.48 -27.63
C SER A 220 15.70 10.23 -27.09
N LEU A 221 17.02 10.22 -27.04
CA LEU A 221 17.81 9.12 -26.54
C LEU A 221 17.69 8.98 -25.00
N VAL A 222 17.51 10.10 -24.29
CA VAL A 222 17.29 10.12 -22.84
C VAL A 222 15.95 9.48 -22.48
N ILE A 223 14.89 9.73 -23.24
CA ILE A 223 13.59 9.07 -23.01
C ILE A 223 13.68 7.56 -23.21
N LEU A 224 14.36 7.11 -24.26
CA LEU A 224 14.56 5.68 -24.47
C LEU A 224 15.29 5.04 -23.28
N ALA A 225 16.33 5.72 -22.79
CA ALA A 225 17.08 5.28 -21.61
C ALA A 225 16.24 5.27 -20.34
N LEU A 226 15.40 6.28 -20.12
CA LEU A 226 14.46 6.35 -18.98
C LEU A 226 13.43 5.23 -19.04
N PHE A 227 12.85 4.98 -20.21
CA PHE A 227 11.86 3.91 -20.36
C PHE A 227 12.49 2.52 -20.14
N ALA A 228 13.67 2.29 -20.73
CA ALA A 228 14.43 1.07 -20.51
C ALA A 228 14.84 0.90 -19.03
N GLY A 229 15.26 2.00 -18.38
CA GLY A 229 15.57 2.02 -16.94
C GLY A 229 14.34 1.69 -16.08
N ALA A 230 13.18 2.27 -16.37
CA ALA A 230 11.95 1.96 -15.65
C ALA A 230 11.55 0.48 -15.78
N LEU A 231 11.67 -0.10 -16.98
CA LEU A 231 11.43 -1.54 -17.19
C LEU A 231 12.45 -2.40 -16.45
N ALA A 232 13.72 -2.02 -16.43
CA ALA A 232 14.77 -2.74 -15.70
C ALA A 232 14.51 -2.69 -14.19
N VAL A 233 14.12 -1.54 -13.63
CA VAL A 233 13.74 -1.39 -12.22
C VAL A 233 12.52 -2.23 -11.90
N MET A 234 11.46 -2.21 -12.72
CA MET A 234 10.29 -3.07 -12.53
C MET A 234 10.66 -4.55 -12.53
N TYR A 235 11.49 -5.00 -13.46
CA TYR A 235 11.96 -6.39 -13.49
C TYR A 235 12.74 -6.74 -12.22
N PHE A 236 13.65 -5.86 -11.79
CA PHE A 236 14.43 -6.04 -10.57
C PHE A 236 13.55 -6.12 -9.32
N VAL A 237 12.56 -5.23 -9.20
CA VAL A 237 11.58 -5.24 -8.10
C VAL A 237 10.81 -6.56 -8.07
N VAL A 238 10.27 -7.03 -9.20
CA VAL A 238 9.57 -8.31 -9.29
C VAL A 238 10.48 -9.48 -8.90
N PHE A 239 11.73 -9.45 -9.35
CA PHE A 239 12.71 -10.49 -9.02
C PHE A 239 12.97 -10.58 -7.51
N VAL A 240 13.21 -9.44 -6.85
CA VAL A 240 13.49 -9.40 -5.40
C VAL A 240 12.25 -9.73 -4.57
N GLU A 241 11.07 -9.21 -4.94
CA GLU A 241 9.81 -9.46 -4.21
C GLU A 241 9.36 -10.93 -4.28
N ARG A 242 9.73 -11.65 -5.35
CA ARG A 242 9.51 -13.10 -5.44
C ARG A 242 10.53 -13.92 -4.66
N GLY A 243 11.62 -13.30 -4.23
CA GLY A 243 12.69 -13.94 -3.49
C GLY A 243 12.23 -14.45 -2.12
N GLN A 244 12.48 -15.72 -1.83
CA GLN A 244 12.13 -16.36 -0.56
C GLN A 244 13.31 -17.16 -0.02
N ARG A 245 13.59 -16.99 1.28
CA ARG A 245 14.46 -17.89 2.02
C ARG A 245 13.63 -19.08 2.52
N ARG A 246 13.89 -20.27 2.02
CA ARG A 246 13.21 -21.51 2.44
C ARG A 246 14.02 -22.18 3.55
N ILE A 247 13.47 -22.25 4.76
CA ILE A 247 14.07 -22.98 5.88
C ILE A 247 13.46 -24.37 5.88
N THR A 248 14.29 -25.40 5.80
CA THR A 248 13.82 -26.79 5.83
C THR A 248 13.30 -27.13 7.23
N VAL A 249 12.10 -27.67 7.29
CA VAL A 249 11.42 -28.10 8.52
C VAL A 249 11.04 -29.58 8.35
N ASN A 250 11.47 -30.41 9.29
CA ASN A 250 11.14 -31.83 9.30
C ASN A 250 10.06 -32.13 10.33
N TYR A 251 9.09 -32.93 9.94
CA TYR A 251 8.08 -33.47 10.85
C TYR A 251 8.52 -34.82 11.38
N ALA A 252 8.33 -35.02 12.70
CA ALA A 252 8.59 -36.32 13.31
C ALA A 252 7.69 -37.39 12.71
N LYS A 253 8.23 -38.61 12.56
CA LYS A 253 7.44 -39.78 12.14
C LYS A 253 6.27 -39.96 13.09
N ARG A 254 5.06 -40.01 12.57
CA ARG A 254 3.85 -40.31 13.36
C ARG A 254 3.40 -41.74 13.09
N GLN A 255 3.23 -42.52 14.16
CA GLN A 255 2.58 -43.80 14.13
C GLN A 255 1.10 -43.61 14.47
N GLN A 256 0.22 -43.98 13.58
CA GLN A 256 -1.23 -43.98 13.81
C GLN A 256 -1.74 -45.40 13.65
N GLY A 257 -1.91 -46.09 14.72
CA GLY A 257 -2.22 -47.52 14.75
C GLY A 257 -1.08 -48.37 14.15
N ARG A 258 -1.37 -49.25 13.19
CA ARG A 258 -0.40 -50.10 12.49
C ARG A 258 0.34 -49.44 11.31
N LYS A 259 -0.05 -48.20 10.93
CA LYS A 259 0.56 -47.49 9.81
C LYS A 259 1.60 -46.49 10.31
N MET A 260 2.84 -46.61 9.85
CA MET A 260 3.89 -45.58 10.01
C MET A 260 3.82 -44.61 8.83
N TYR A 261 3.59 -43.35 9.14
CA TYR A 261 3.73 -42.28 8.15
C TYR A 261 5.19 -41.87 8.08
N ALA A 262 5.76 -41.83 6.88
CA ALA A 262 7.14 -41.39 6.65
C ALA A 262 7.33 -39.92 7.11
N ALA A 263 8.55 -39.59 7.57
CA ALA A 263 8.89 -38.21 7.88
C ALA A 263 8.71 -37.36 6.63
N GLN A 264 7.86 -36.34 6.70
CA GLN A 264 7.69 -35.39 5.63
C GLN A 264 8.59 -34.17 5.92
N SER A 265 9.38 -33.77 4.93
CA SER A 265 10.10 -32.50 4.95
C SER A 265 9.25 -31.43 4.27
N SER A 266 9.08 -30.32 4.95
CA SER A 266 8.43 -29.12 4.44
C SER A 266 9.39 -27.94 4.51
N HIS A 267 9.00 -26.81 3.97
CA HIS A 267 9.80 -25.59 4.02
C HIS A 267 8.99 -24.45 4.63
N LEU A 268 9.61 -23.70 5.54
CA LEU A 268 9.09 -22.42 6.02
C LEU A 268 9.57 -21.33 5.07
N PRO A 269 8.69 -20.73 4.23
CA PRO A 269 9.08 -19.68 3.32
C PRO A 269 9.13 -18.34 4.07
N LEU A 270 10.26 -17.68 4.08
CA LEU A 270 10.44 -16.32 4.56
C LEU A 270 10.70 -15.41 3.36
N LYS A 271 9.84 -14.42 3.11
CA LYS A 271 10.04 -13.46 2.04
C LYS A 271 11.28 -12.59 2.32
N LEU A 272 12.01 -12.19 1.30
CA LEU A 272 13.12 -11.22 1.41
C LEU A 272 12.62 -9.88 1.92
N ASN A 273 11.47 -9.42 1.42
CA ASN A 273 10.78 -8.25 1.90
C ASN A 273 9.50 -8.66 2.63
N MET A 274 9.57 -8.78 3.96
CA MET A 274 8.39 -9.08 4.79
C MET A 274 7.53 -7.85 5.04
N ALA A 275 8.13 -6.66 4.98
CA ALA A 275 7.44 -5.40 5.23
C ALA A 275 6.61 -4.90 4.03
N GLY A 276 6.88 -5.40 2.82
CA GLY A 276 6.18 -4.98 1.59
C GLY A 276 6.40 -3.50 1.26
N VAL A 277 5.34 -2.84 0.80
CA VAL A 277 5.35 -1.41 0.43
C VAL A 277 4.99 -0.46 1.57
N ILE A 278 4.66 -0.99 2.75
CA ILE A 278 4.18 -0.19 3.88
C ILE A 278 5.25 0.78 4.40
N PRO A 279 6.54 0.40 4.58
CA PRO A 279 7.56 1.30 5.07
C PRO A 279 7.78 2.56 4.22
N PRO A 280 7.91 2.50 2.89
CA PRO A 280 8.00 3.69 2.06
C PRO A 280 6.78 4.60 2.14
N ILE A 281 5.56 4.03 2.23
CA ILE A 281 4.32 4.79 2.40
C ILE A 281 4.32 5.51 3.76
N PHE A 282 4.79 4.85 4.81
CA PHE A 282 4.90 5.43 6.14
C PHE A 282 5.95 6.55 6.18
N ALA A 283 7.12 6.32 5.61
CA ALA A 283 8.18 7.30 5.53
C ALA A 283 7.73 8.56 4.78
N SER A 284 7.09 8.40 3.61
CA SER A 284 6.55 9.52 2.85
C SER A 284 5.46 10.27 3.61
N SER A 285 4.54 9.56 4.28
CA SER A 285 3.45 10.19 5.04
C SER A 285 3.96 11.03 6.22
N ILE A 286 4.98 10.54 6.93
CA ILE A 286 5.58 11.28 8.07
C ILE A 286 6.33 12.54 7.59
N ILE A 287 7.00 12.47 6.44
CA ILE A 287 7.70 13.64 5.89
C ILE A 287 6.70 14.64 5.31
N LEU A 288 5.68 14.17 4.61
CA LEU A 288 4.67 15.03 3.99
C LEU A 288 3.86 15.81 5.03
N PHE A 289 3.62 15.25 6.22
CA PHE A 289 2.83 15.92 7.24
C PHE A 289 3.43 17.25 7.71
N PRO A 290 4.68 17.35 8.24
CA PRO A 290 5.26 18.62 8.61
C PRO A 290 5.54 19.52 7.41
N ALA A 291 5.86 18.96 6.26
CA ALA A 291 6.12 19.71 5.04
C ALA A 291 4.85 20.41 4.53
N THR A 292 3.69 19.76 4.56
CA THR A 292 2.40 20.38 4.23
C THR A 292 1.98 21.41 5.28
N MET A 293 2.23 21.15 6.56
CA MET A 293 2.01 22.14 7.62
C MET A 293 2.79 23.42 7.36
N GLY A 294 4.08 23.30 6.99
CA GLY A 294 4.93 24.42 6.65
C GLY A 294 4.43 25.22 5.46
N SER A 295 3.94 24.55 4.42
CA SER A 295 3.40 25.22 3.24
C SER A 295 2.09 25.96 3.50
N TRP A 296 1.25 25.49 4.43
CA TRP A 296 -0.05 26.10 4.72
C TRP A 296 0.03 27.20 5.78
N PHE A 297 0.79 27.00 6.84
CA PHE A 297 0.87 27.93 7.96
C PHE A 297 2.14 28.79 7.98
N GLY A 298 3.14 28.49 7.16
CA GLY A 298 4.43 29.17 7.16
C GLY A 298 4.38 30.66 6.76
N GLN A 299 3.29 31.11 6.13
CA GLN A 299 3.06 32.51 5.78
C GLN A 299 2.53 33.36 6.94
N ALA A 300 2.08 32.71 8.04
CA ALA A 300 1.60 33.43 9.20
C ALA A 300 2.76 34.10 9.97
N GLU A 301 2.50 35.30 10.49
CA GLU A 301 3.49 36.04 11.30
C GLU A 301 3.98 35.18 12.48
N GLY A 302 5.30 35.01 12.59
CA GLY A 302 5.94 34.18 13.62
C GLY A 302 6.13 32.68 13.28
N MET A 303 5.62 32.17 12.15
CA MET A 303 5.75 30.79 11.76
C MET A 303 6.73 30.52 10.60
N ARG A 304 7.65 31.45 10.31
CA ARG A 304 8.65 31.32 9.24
C ARG A 304 9.53 30.07 9.39
N TRP A 305 9.82 29.63 10.61
CA TRP A 305 10.56 28.41 10.88
C TRP A 305 9.90 27.14 10.29
N LEU A 306 8.56 27.11 10.21
CA LEU A 306 7.82 26.04 9.54
C LEU A 306 8.05 26.05 8.02
N GLN A 307 8.15 27.23 7.43
CA GLN A 307 8.47 27.39 6.01
C GLN A 307 9.89 26.91 5.71
N ASP A 308 10.86 27.22 6.57
CA ASP A 308 12.23 26.74 6.45
C ASP A 308 12.32 25.23 6.54
N ILE A 309 11.57 24.61 7.46
CA ILE A 309 11.44 23.15 7.56
C ILE A 309 10.82 22.56 6.27
N SER A 310 9.75 23.15 5.78
CA SER A 310 9.10 22.71 4.54
C SER A 310 10.04 22.82 3.34
N ALA A 311 10.79 23.89 3.21
CA ALA A 311 11.77 24.08 2.15
C ALA A 311 12.91 23.04 2.22
N THR A 312 13.38 22.74 3.43
CA THR A 312 14.47 21.78 3.67
C THR A 312 14.03 20.33 3.46
N LEU A 313 12.76 20.02 3.75
CA LEU A 313 12.13 18.72 3.52
C LEU A 313 11.52 18.57 2.11
N SER A 314 11.81 19.49 1.19
CA SER A 314 11.35 19.40 -0.19
C SER A 314 12.13 18.32 -0.97
N PRO A 315 11.47 17.60 -1.89
CA PRO A 315 12.13 16.64 -2.78
C PRO A 315 13.32 17.24 -3.50
N GLY A 316 14.40 16.47 -3.65
CA GLY A 316 15.63 16.93 -4.26
C GLY A 316 16.63 17.59 -3.29
N GLN A 317 16.28 17.86 -2.04
CA GLN A 317 17.21 18.36 -1.03
C GLN A 317 18.01 17.19 -0.39
N PRO A 318 19.31 17.37 -0.12
CA PRO A 318 20.14 16.31 0.47
C PRO A 318 19.60 15.84 1.85
N LEU A 319 19.07 16.76 2.65
CA LEU A 319 18.54 16.44 3.96
C LEU A 319 17.25 15.63 3.84
N TYR A 320 16.39 15.93 2.85
CA TYR A 320 15.21 15.11 2.51
C TYR A 320 15.61 13.67 2.20
N ILE A 321 16.60 13.46 1.33
CA ILE A 321 17.08 12.14 0.93
C ILE A 321 17.58 11.35 2.14
N LEU A 322 18.40 11.98 2.99
CA LEU A 322 18.93 11.35 4.20
C LEU A 322 17.82 10.96 5.17
N PHE A 323 16.88 11.87 5.43
CA PHE A 323 15.77 11.63 6.35
C PHE A 323 14.82 10.57 5.83
N TYR A 324 14.53 10.61 4.53
CA TYR A 324 13.67 9.63 3.86
C TYR A 324 14.29 8.22 3.89
N ALA A 325 15.58 8.09 3.57
CA ALA A 325 16.31 6.82 3.65
C ALA A 325 16.29 6.25 5.08
N SER A 326 16.58 7.11 6.07
CA SER A 326 16.59 6.71 7.49
C SER A 326 15.19 6.28 7.96
N ALA A 327 14.15 7.00 7.55
CA ALA A 327 12.77 6.66 7.87
C ALA A 327 12.34 5.32 7.24
N ILE A 328 12.67 5.06 5.98
CA ILE A 328 12.39 3.77 5.33
C ILE A 328 13.08 2.64 6.09
N MET A 329 14.37 2.78 6.40
CA MET A 329 15.12 1.78 7.16
C MET A 329 14.47 1.50 8.51
N PHE A 330 14.15 2.56 9.27
CA PHE A 330 13.48 2.44 10.57
C PHE A 330 12.14 1.70 10.45
N PHE A 331 11.29 2.10 9.52
CA PHE A 331 9.98 1.48 9.35
C PHE A 331 10.05 0.05 8.82
N CYS A 332 11.05 -0.32 8.04
CA CYS A 332 11.26 -1.71 7.63
C CYS A 332 11.49 -2.62 8.84
N PHE A 333 12.38 -2.24 9.74
CA PHE A 333 12.65 -3.00 10.96
C PHE A 333 11.45 -2.98 11.91
N PHE A 334 10.87 -1.81 12.14
CA PHE A 334 9.72 -1.65 13.02
C PHE A 334 8.53 -2.49 12.56
N TYR A 335 8.17 -2.41 11.28
CA TYR A 335 7.02 -3.12 10.75
C TYR A 335 7.24 -4.64 10.72
N THR A 336 8.43 -5.09 10.38
CA THR A 336 8.78 -6.51 10.41
C THR A 336 8.65 -7.07 11.84
N ALA A 337 9.16 -6.35 12.84
CA ALA A 337 9.03 -6.74 14.25
C ALA A 337 7.56 -6.76 14.74
N LEU A 338 6.71 -5.87 14.17
CA LEU A 338 5.29 -5.79 14.53
C LEU A 338 4.48 -6.95 13.96
N VAL A 339 4.77 -7.34 12.71
CA VAL A 339 3.99 -8.33 11.95
C VAL A 339 4.45 -9.76 12.21
N PHE A 340 5.74 -9.96 12.39
CA PHE A 340 6.32 -11.28 12.56
C PHE A 340 6.80 -11.53 13.98
N ASN A 341 6.16 -12.52 14.65
CA ASN A 341 6.57 -12.99 15.97
C ASN A 341 7.31 -14.32 15.85
N SER A 342 8.62 -14.29 16.04
CA SER A 342 9.49 -15.47 15.97
C SER A 342 9.14 -16.51 17.04
N LYS A 343 8.72 -16.08 18.25
CA LYS A 343 8.34 -16.97 19.36
C LYS A 343 7.08 -17.74 19.05
N ASP A 344 6.01 -17.04 18.58
CA ASP A 344 4.75 -17.69 18.22
C ASP A 344 4.95 -18.69 17.08
N THR A 345 5.80 -18.35 16.10
CA THR A 345 6.14 -19.25 14.99
C THR A 345 6.88 -20.49 15.49
N ALA A 346 7.87 -20.34 16.39
CA ALA A 346 8.60 -21.45 16.97
C ALA A 346 7.70 -22.34 17.83
N ASP A 347 6.78 -21.76 18.61
CA ASP A 347 5.82 -22.49 19.43
C ASP A 347 4.80 -23.25 18.57
N ASN A 348 4.35 -22.67 17.48
CA ASN A 348 3.47 -23.35 16.52
C ASN A 348 4.18 -24.53 15.83
N LEU A 349 5.44 -24.38 15.45
CA LEU A 349 6.27 -25.49 14.95
C LEU A 349 6.41 -26.58 15.98
N LYS A 350 6.70 -26.23 17.23
CA LYS A 350 6.81 -27.19 18.35
C LYS A 350 5.49 -27.95 18.57
N LYS A 351 4.35 -27.23 18.61
CA LYS A 351 3.01 -27.82 18.77
C LYS A 351 2.65 -28.79 17.64
N SER A 352 3.05 -28.48 16.41
CA SER A 352 2.83 -29.36 15.24
C SER A 352 3.82 -30.51 15.13
N GLY A 353 4.79 -30.63 16.07
CA GLY A 353 5.82 -31.67 16.04
C GLY A 353 6.85 -31.50 14.94
N ALA A 354 6.98 -30.26 14.45
CA ALA A 354 7.94 -29.87 13.42
C ALA A 354 9.21 -29.31 14.08
N PHE A 355 10.35 -29.59 13.47
CA PHE A 355 11.65 -29.07 13.95
C PHE A 355 12.58 -28.72 12.80
N ILE A 356 13.48 -27.77 13.04
CA ILE A 356 14.54 -27.42 12.13
C ILE A 356 15.72 -28.35 12.38
N PRO A 357 16.27 -29.03 11.36
CA PRO A 357 17.42 -29.92 11.53
C PRO A 357 18.58 -29.21 12.22
N GLY A 358 19.14 -29.84 13.28
CA GLY A 358 20.26 -29.29 14.04
C GLY A 358 19.92 -28.25 15.10
N ILE A 359 18.64 -27.86 15.29
CA ILE A 359 18.22 -26.84 16.25
C ILE A 359 17.15 -27.42 17.18
N ARG A 360 17.29 -27.19 18.49
CA ARG A 360 16.30 -27.66 19.48
C ARG A 360 14.98 -26.89 19.32
N PRO A 361 13.82 -27.59 19.31
CA PRO A 361 12.51 -26.95 19.28
C PRO A 361 12.29 -26.02 20.47
N GLY A 362 11.69 -24.84 20.25
CA GLY A 362 11.40 -23.84 21.28
C GLY A 362 12.25 -22.59 21.15
N ASN A 363 12.80 -22.06 22.25
CA ASN A 363 13.51 -20.78 22.25
C ASN A 363 14.70 -20.71 21.28
N GLN A 364 15.45 -21.80 21.12
CA GLN A 364 16.58 -21.82 20.16
C GLN A 364 16.10 -21.66 18.71
N THR A 365 14.98 -22.29 18.38
CA THR A 365 14.33 -22.12 17.08
C THR A 365 13.84 -20.68 16.88
N ALA A 366 13.26 -20.06 17.93
CA ALA A 366 12.84 -18.66 17.87
C ALA A 366 14.04 -17.72 17.63
N THR A 367 15.13 -17.89 18.37
CA THR A 367 16.36 -17.08 18.19
C THR A 367 16.99 -17.24 16.81
N TYR A 368 16.99 -18.47 16.27
CA TYR A 368 17.49 -18.73 14.93
C TYR A 368 16.63 -18.04 13.87
N ILE A 369 15.30 -18.18 13.95
CA ILE A 369 14.38 -17.53 13.02
C ILE A 369 14.51 -16.00 13.10
N ASP A 370 14.64 -15.46 14.31
CA ASP A 370 14.81 -14.02 14.53
C ASP A 370 16.11 -13.49 13.91
N GLY A 371 17.23 -14.22 14.08
CA GLY A 371 18.49 -13.89 13.43
C GLY A 371 18.45 -13.94 11.90
N VAL A 372 17.72 -14.90 11.31
CA VAL A 372 17.48 -14.96 9.88
C VAL A 372 16.61 -13.80 9.41
N MET A 373 15.53 -13.50 10.16
CA MET A 373 14.62 -12.40 9.85
C MET A 373 15.32 -11.05 9.87
N SER A 374 16.14 -10.78 10.88
CA SER A 374 16.88 -9.51 10.99
C SER A 374 17.80 -9.28 9.79
N ARG A 375 18.48 -10.34 9.32
CA ARG A 375 19.35 -10.27 8.13
C ARG A 375 18.54 -10.05 6.85
N LEU A 376 17.41 -10.75 6.70
CA LEU A 376 16.52 -10.57 5.56
C LEU A 376 15.91 -9.16 5.53
N THR A 377 15.51 -8.66 6.69
CA THR A 377 14.98 -7.29 6.84
C THR A 377 16.02 -6.24 6.46
N LEU A 378 17.28 -6.42 6.86
CA LEU A 378 18.36 -5.51 6.47
C LEU A 378 18.54 -5.45 4.95
N VAL A 379 18.61 -6.62 4.30
CA VAL A 379 18.75 -6.70 2.83
C VAL A 379 17.51 -6.12 2.14
N GLY A 380 16.32 -6.44 2.64
CA GLY A 380 15.07 -5.89 2.13
C GLY A 380 14.97 -4.38 2.30
N ALA A 381 15.39 -3.84 3.45
CA ALA A 381 15.39 -2.41 3.72
C ALA A 381 16.37 -1.64 2.81
N LEU A 382 17.58 -2.17 2.61
CA LEU A 382 18.55 -1.59 1.67
C LEU A 382 18.02 -1.60 0.23
N TYR A 383 17.41 -2.70 -0.18
CA TYR A 383 16.76 -2.81 -1.48
C TYR A 383 15.67 -1.76 -1.68
N ILE A 384 14.70 -1.67 -0.73
CA ILE A 384 13.58 -0.72 -0.81
C ILE A 384 14.13 0.72 -0.84
N THR A 385 15.07 1.04 0.05
CA THR A 385 15.69 2.37 0.11
C THR A 385 16.37 2.71 -1.22
N GLY A 386 17.13 1.78 -1.80
CA GLY A 386 17.76 1.97 -3.11
C GLY A 386 16.76 2.24 -4.23
N VAL A 387 15.69 1.45 -4.30
CA VAL A 387 14.63 1.64 -5.32
C VAL A 387 13.89 2.96 -5.12
N CYS A 388 13.59 3.34 -3.88
CA CYS A 388 12.87 4.58 -3.59
C CYS A 388 13.70 5.84 -3.83
N LEU A 389 15.02 5.77 -3.61
CA LEU A 389 15.92 6.91 -3.83
C LEU A 389 16.38 7.06 -5.28
N LEU A 390 16.29 6.00 -6.09
CA LEU A 390 16.75 6.03 -7.47
C LEU A 390 16.20 7.20 -8.30
N PRO A 391 14.88 7.51 -8.27
CA PRO A 391 14.35 8.66 -8.99
C PRO A 391 14.79 10.01 -8.42
N GLU A 392 15.00 10.11 -7.11
CA GLU A 392 15.54 11.34 -6.50
C GLU A 392 16.92 11.66 -7.06
N PHE A 393 17.76 10.64 -7.26
CA PHE A 393 19.06 10.82 -7.92
C PHE A 393 18.90 11.17 -9.40
N LEU A 394 17.93 10.60 -10.10
CA LEU A 394 17.66 10.94 -11.51
C LEU A 394 17.20 12.39 -11.68
N ILE A 395 16.37 12.89 -10.76
CA ILE A 395 15.95 14.30 -10.74
C ILE A 395 17.17 15.21 -10.51
N LEU A 396 18.01 14.87 -9.54
CA LEU A 396 19.19 15.66 -9.20
C LEU A 396 20.23 15.73 -10.36
N PHE A 397 20.45 14.63 -11.06
CA PHE A 397 21.50 14.57 -12.11
C PHE A 397 21.01 15.00 -13.50
N TRP A 398 19.74 14.76 -13.83
CA TRP A 398 19.24 14.96 -15.19
C TRP A 398 18.11 16.00 -15.31
N ASN A 399 17.69 16.62 -14.19
CA ASN A 399 16.60 17.62 -14.15
C ASN A 399 15.32 17.16 -14.89
N VAL A 400 15.08 15.85 -14.94
CA VAL A 400 13.90 15.31 -15.60
C VAL A 400 12.72 15.54 -14.67
N PRO A 401 11.64 16.15 -15.12
CA PRO A 401 10.40 16.27 -14.34
C PRO A 401 9.72 14.91 -14.26
N PHE A 402 10.33 13.98 -13.52
CA PHE A 402 9.88 12.60 -13.45
C PHE A 402 8.93 12.43 -12.28
N TYR A 403 7.65 12.41 -12.56
CA TYR A 403 6.58 12.12 -11.59
C TYR A 403 6.54 10.64 -11.14
N PHE A 404 7.39 9.79 -11.70
CA PHE A 404 7.54 8.40 -11.29
C PHE A 404 8.59 8.28 -10.18
N GLY A 405 8.23 8.69 -8.97
CA GLY A 405 9.04 8.39 -7.81
C GLY A 405 9.23 6.87 -7.65
N GLY A 406 10.38 6.43 -7.11
CA GLY A 406 10.65 5.00 -6.85
C GLY A 406 9.59 4.35 -5.97
N THR A 407 8.98 5.11 -5.07
CA THR A 407 7.82 4.69 -4.29
C THR A 407 6.64 4.31 -5.14
N SER A 408 6.31 5.08 -6.17
CA SER A 408 5.15 4.80 -7.03
C SER A 408 5.35 3.54 -7.87
N LEU A 409 6.54 3.35 -8.45
CA LEU A 409 6.88 2.12 -9.17
C LEU A 409 6.83 0.89 -8.25
N LEU A 410 7.41 1.01 -7.05
CA LEU A 410 7.40 -0.07 -6.07
C LEU A 410 5.96 -0.41 -5.62
N ILE A 411 5.13 0.59 -5.35
CA ILE A 411 3.72 0.40 -4.99
C ILE A 411 2.96 -0.28 -6.13
N ILE A 412 3.13 0.18 -7.38
CA ILE A 412 2.49 -0.42 -8.55
C ILE A 412 2.82 -1.90 -8.65
N VAL A 413 4.11 -2.26 -8.61
CA VAL A 413 4.55 -3.64 -8.78
C VAL A 413 4.08 -4.52 -7.64
N VAL A 414 4.28 -4.10 -6.39
CA VAL A 414 3.98 -4.96 -5.23
C VAL A 414 2.48 -5.11 -5.02
N VAL A 415 1.68 -4.06 -5.21
CA VAL A 415 0.21 -4.16 -5.11
C VAL A 415 -0.36 -5.09 -6.18
N VAL A 416 0.14 -5.01 -7.43
CA VAL A 416 -0.26 -5.93 -8.50
C VAL A 416 0.15 -7.36 -8.18
N MET A 417 1.37 -7.58 -7.66
CA MET A 417 1.84 -8.90 -7.26
C MET A 417 1.02 -9.49 -6.11
N ASP A 418 0.70 -8.71 -5.08
CA ASP A 418 -0.13 -9.15 -3.97
C ASP A 418 -1.57 -9.45 -4.44
N PHE A 419 -2.12 -8.63 -5.31
CA PHE A 419 -3.43 -8.87 -5.92
C PHE A 419 -3.44 -10.18 -6.71
N MET A 420 -2.45 -10.40 -7.59
CA MET A 420 -2.32 -11.64 -8.37
C MET A 420 -2.11 -12.87 -7.49
N SER A 421 -1.32 -12.75 -6.42
CA SER A 421 -1.10 -13.82 -5.45
C SER A 421 -2.40 -14.23 -4.74
N GLN A 422 -3.23 -13.27 -4.35
CA GLN A 422 -4.52 -13.53 -3.71
C GLN A 422 -5.52 -14.14 -4.69
N VAL A 423 -5.56 -13.67 -5.95
CA VAL A 423 -6.37 -14.27 -7.01
C VAL A 423 -5.97 -15.74 -7.22
N GLN A 424 -4.66 -16.03 -7.30
CA GLN A 424 -4.16 -17.40 -7.43
C GLN A 424 -4.52 -18.28 -6.22
N ALA A 425 -4.40 -17.75 -5.01
CA ALA A 425 -4.77 -18.47 -3.79
C ALA A 425 -6.26 -18.84 -3.78
N HIS A 426 -7.14 -17.92 -4.18
CA HIS A 426 -8.57 -18.19 -4.33
C HIS A 426 -8.85 -19.25 -5.40
N LEU A 427 -8.18 -19.19 -6.55
CA LEU A 427 -8.34 -20.19 -7.61
C LEU A 427 -7.89 -21.59 -7.16
N MET A 428 -6.75 -21.69 -6.47
CA MET A 428 -6.24 -22.97 -5.97
C MET A 428 -7.12 -23.56 -4.88
N SER A 429 -7.60 -22.76 -3.92
CA SER A 429 -8.52 -23.22 -2.88
C SER A 429 -9.76 -23.90 -3.47
N HIS A 430 -10.35 -23.30 -4.50
CA HIS A 430 -11.53 -23.85 -5.16
C HIS A 430 -11.25 -25.10 -6.01
N GLN A 431 -10.05 -25.24 -6.60
CA GLN A 431 -9.65 -26.46 -7.29
C GLN A 431 -9.56 -27.65 -6.33
N TYR A 432 -9.03 -27.43 -5.11
CA TYR A 432 -8.99 -28.45 -4.06
C TYR A 432 -10.39 -28.86 -3.58
N ASP A 433 -11.32 -27.94 -3.37
CA ASP A 433 -12.71 -28.23 -2.99
C ASP A 433 -13.43 -29.06 -4.07
N GLY A 434 -13.18 -28.76 -5.34
CA GLY A 434 -13.70 -29.53 -6.47
C GLY A 434 -13.17 -30.98 -6.53
N LEU A 435 -11.89 -31.18 -6.21
CA LEU A 435 -11.26 -32.51 -6.15
C LEU A 435 -11.75 -33.31 -4.93
N MET A 436 -11.90 -32.68 -3.78
CA MET A 436 -12.42 -33.31 -2.56
C MET A 436 -13.87 -33.76 -2.72
N LYS A 437 -14.74 -32.94 -3.32
CA LYS A 437 -16.11 -33.36 -3.65
C LYS A 437 -16.16 -34.52 -4.61
N LYS A 438 -15.28 -34.57 -5.61
CA LYS A 438 -15.19 -35.75 -6.55
C LYS A 438 -14.66 -37.00 -5.86
N SER A 439 -13.76 -36.90 -4.90
CA SER A 439 -13.21 -38.06 -4.17
C SER A 439 -14.24 -38.69 -3.20
N ASN A 440 -15.03 -37.84 -2.52
CA ASN A 440 -16.09 -38.32 -1.62
C ASN A 440 -17.25 -39.01 -2.35
N PHE A 441 -17.56 -38.64 -3.59
CA PHE A 441 -18.58 -39.33 -4.40
C PHE A 441 -18.13 -40.75 -4.87
N LYS A 442 -16.81 -41.01 -4.97
CA LYS A 442 -16.31 -42.36 -5.33
C LYS A 442 -16.26 -43.32 -4.15
N GLY A 443 -16.32 -42.82 -2.91
CA GLY A 443 -16.29 -43.69 -1.71
C GLY A 443 -17.64 -44.29 -1.28
N TYR A 444 -18.76 -43.76 -1.79
CA TYR A 444 -20.12 -44.19 -1.36
C TYR A 444 -20.82 -45.13 -2.36
N GLY A 445 -20.18 -45.41 -3.48
CA GLY A 445 -20.77 -46.26 -4.55
C GLY A 445 -20.25 -47.71 -4.61
N GLY A 446 -19.56 -48.20 -3.59
CA GLY A 446 -18.89 -49.52 -3.67
C GLY A 446 -19.08 -50.49 -2.50
N ALA A 447 -20.08 -50.31 -1.66
CA ALA A 447 -20.37 -51.29 -0.60
C ALA A 447 -21.86 -51.51 -0.42
N GLY A 448 -22.46 -52.12 -1.41
CA GLY A 448 -23.84 -52.61 -1.32
C GLY A 448 -24.16 -53.50 -2.49
N VAL A 449 -24.13 -54.74 -2.26
CA VAL A 449 -24.57 -55.95 -3.00
C VAL A 449 -23.41 -56.93 -3.19
N VAL A 450 -23.12 -57.69 -2.17
CA VAL A 450 -23.10 -59.18 -2.24
C VAL A 450 -23.43 -59.67 -0.82
N ARG A 451 -24.44 -60.40 -0.75
CA ARG A 451 -25.04 -61.25 0.24
C ARG A 451 -24.07 -62.00 1.12
#